data_73ee13889cf6defa9ff4d1f94be367a7
#
_entry.id   73ee13889cf6defa9ff4d1f94be367a7
#
_cell.length_a   1.000
_cell.length_b   1.000
_cell.length_c   1.000
_cell.angle_alpha   90.00
_cell.angle_beta   90.00
_cell.angle_gamma   90.00
#
_symmetry.space_group_name_H-M   'P 1'
#
loop_
_entity.id
_entity.type
_entity.pdbx_description
1 polymer ?
#
loop_
_entity_poly.entity_id
_entity_poly.type
_entity_poly.pdbx_seq_one_letter_code
_entity_poly.pdbx_strand_id
1 'polypeptide(L)'
;MAGRAFSLPLFPLGVFLLPGERTGLHIFEPRYRQLVGELESALADGKEENNRFGIPFHHDDVTASTGTLVRLVEVKKVHPGGRKDIVVECVGHFETTRFQSTFETKPYPGGDVVERHIDLDVGLTLRQQAKVSRIKELLSGKDIDVDALRGETLEDLTGWLGLPPAHKHRLLTARGAERTSFMDSVLRWTIIVLQQEAHIKGGFFPN
;
A
#
# COMPACT_ATOMS: atom_id res chain seq x y z
N MET A 1 10.16 1.50 20.99
CA MET A 1 11.57 1.26 20.58
C MET A 1 11.85 2.12 19.35
N ALA A 2 13.02 2.75 19.28
CA ALA A 2 13.42 3.49 18.07
C ALA A 2 13.63 2.47 16.93
N GLY A 3 13.02 2.71 15.77
CA GLY A 3 13.20 1.86 14.60
C GLY A 3 14.65 1.85 14.12
N ARG A 4 15.06 0.81 13.40
CA ARG A 4 16.40 0.72 12.78
C ARG A 4 16.55 1.81 11.74
N ALA A 5 17.63 2.60 11.82
CA ALA A 5 17.98 3.60 10.82
C ALA A 5 18.93 2.99 9.78
N PHE A 6 18.69 3.30 8.50
CA PHE A 6 19.54 2.86 7.38
C PHE A 6 19.31 3.77 6.17
N SER A 7 20.19 3.67 5.17
CA SER A 7 20.06 4.41 3.91
C SER A 7 19.65 3.45 2.79
N LEU A 8 18.81 3.93 1.86
CA LEU A 8 18.38 3.13 0.71
C LEU A 8 17.99 3.99 -0.49
N PRO A 9 17.97 3.40 -1.71
CA PRO A 9 17.38 4.05 -2.88
C PRO A 9 15.92 4.39 -2.64
N LEU A 10 15.45 5.54 -3.17
CA LEU A 10 14.07 5.99 -3.05
C LEU A 10 13.45 6.21 -4.43
N PHE A 11 12.21 5.79 -4.59
CA PHE A 11 11.41 6.00 -5.79
C PHE A 11 10.02 6.53 -5.40
N PRO A 12 9.81 7.86 -5.30
CA PRO A 12 8.52 8.44 -4.95
C PRO A 12 7.45 8.09 -5.97
N LEU A 13 6.33 7.51 -5.51
CA LEU A 13 5.19 7.10 -6.34
C LEU A 13 3.87 7.25 -5.58
N GLY A 14 2.76 7.34 -6.31
CA GLY A 14 1.40 7.28 -5.77
C GLY A 14 0.97 5.88 -5.30
N VAL A 15 1.92 5.10 -4.79
CA VAL A 15 1.72 3.73 -4.32
C VAL A 15 1.95 3.66 -2.82
N PHE A 16 1.03 3.03 -2.11
CA PHE A 16 1.18 2.69 -0.70
C PHE A 16 0.61 1.29 -0.46
N LEU A 17 1.44 0.38 -0.02
CA LEU A 17 1.12 -1.05 0.12
C LEU A 17 1.10 -1.46 1.58
N LEU A 18 0.30 -2.47 1.89
CA LEU A 18 0.32 -3.18 3.17
C LEU A 18 1.39 -4.28 3.16
N PRO A 19 1.89 -4.72 4.31
CA PRO A 19 2.86 -5.81 4.39
C PRO A 19 2.37 -7.06 3.63
N GLY A 20 3.23 -7.63 2.78
CA GLY A 20 2.90 -8.77 1.93
C GLY A 20 2.12 -8.44 0.65
N GLU A 21 1.56 -7.24 0.50
CA GLU A 21 0.93 -6.84 -0.76
C GLU A 21 1.95 -6.70 -1.89
N ARG A 22 1.51 -7.08 -3.10
CA ARG A 22 2.29 -6.98 -4.33
C ARG A 22 1.65 -6.02 -5.31
N THR A 23 2.50 -5.33 -6.08
CA THR A 23 2.05 -4.49 -7.20
C THR A 23 3.00 -4.55 -8.37
N GLY A 24 2.46 -4.31 -9.57
CA GLY A 24 3.25 -4.11 -10.79
C GLY A 24 3.70 -2.67 -10.94
N LEU A 25 4.94 -2.45 -11.38
CA LEU A 25 5.46 -1.13 -11.73
C LEU A 25 6.03 -1.17 -13.15
N HIS A 26 5.74 -0.13 -13.93
CA HIS A 26 6.32 0.08 -15.25
C HIS A 26 7.51 1.04 -15.16
N ILE A 27 8.71 0.52 -15.40
CA ILE A 27 9.97 1.25 -15.23
C ILE A 27 10.45 1.75 -16.58
N PHE A 28 10.33 3.04 -16.84
CA PHE A 28 10.71 3.65 -18.14
C PHE A 28 11.85 4.67 -18.03
N GLU A 29 11.98 5.38 -16.91
CA GLU A 29 13.03 6.38 -16.70
C GLU A 29 14.41 5.73 -16.61
N PRO A 30 15.44 6.27 -17.29
CA PRO A 30 16.80 5.71 -17.29
C PRO A 30 17.38 5.48 -15.89
N ARG A 31 17.17 6.44 -14.98
CA ARG A 31 17.67 6.35 -13.59
C ARG A 31 17.08 5.18 -12.84
N TYR A 32 15.78 4.92 -12.97
CA TYR A 32 15.13 3.79 -12.29
C TYR A 32 15.36 2.45 -13.02
N ARG A 33 15.66 2.46 -14.33
CA ARG A 33 16.14 1.25 -15.02
C ARG A 33 17.48 0.80 -14.48
N GLN A 34 18.37 1.75 -14.13
CA GLN A 34 19.63 1.43 -13.47
C GLN A 34 19.38 0.82 -12.09
N LEU A 35 18.54 1.45 -11.25
CA LEU A 35 18.16 0.91 -9.94
C LEU A 35 17.66 -0.54 -10.06
N VAL A 36 16.69 -0.79 -10.97
CA VAL A 36 16.14 -2.13 -11.14
C VAL A 36 17.20 -3.13 -11.61
N GLY A 37 18.14 -2.75 -12.48
CA GLY A 37 19.26 -3.61 -12.88
C GLY A 37 20.15 -4.02 -11.70
N GLU A 38 20.38 -3.12 -10.75
CA GLU A 38 21.14 -3.40 -9.52
C GLU A 38 20.35 -4.34 -8.59
N LEU A 39 19.02 -4.12 -8.47
CA LEU A 39 18.13 -5.01 -7.69
C LEU A 39 18.05 -6.43 -8.29
N GLU A 40 18.01 -6.55 -9.64
CA GLU A 40 18.05 -7.85 -10.33
C GLU A 40 19.35 -8.61 -10.02
N SER A 41 20.47 -7.90 -10.05
CA SER A 41 21.77 -8.49 -9.72
C SER A 41 21.81 -8.95 -8.25
N ALA A 42 21.29 -8.14 -7.33
CA ALA A 42 21.20 -8.50 -5.93
C ALA A 42 20.29 -9.72 -5.69
N LEU A 43 19.17 -9.78 -6.43
CA LEU A 43 18.25 -10.93 -6.37
C LEU A 43 18.92 -12.21 -6.89
N ALA A 44 19.63 -12.14 -8.02
CA ALA A 44 20.37 -13.27 -8.59
C ALA A 44 21.48 -13.77 -7.66
N ASP A 45 22.15 -12.87 -6.94
CA ASP A 45 23.21 -13.17 -5.97
C ASP A 45 22.67 -13.68 -4.61
N GLY A 46 21.35 -13.71 -4.38
CA GLY A 46 20.73 -14.05 -3.12
C GLY A 46 20.97 -13.03 -2.00
N LYS A 47 21.33 -11.79 -2.35
CA LYS A 47 21.57 -10.69 -1.40
C LYS A 47 20.26 -9.95 -1.09
N GLU A 48 19.42 -10.54 -0.25
CA GLU A 48 18.08 -10.02 0.06
C GLU A 48 18.09 -8.58 0.62
N GLU A 49 19.11 -8.22 1.41
CA GLU A 49 19.23 -6.86 1.96
C GLU A 49 19.42 -5.80 0.87
N ASN A 50 20.11 -6.13 -0.22
CA ASN A 50 20.38 -5.23 -1.33
C ASN A 50 19.26 -5.25 -2.39
N ASN A 51 18.29 -6.12 -2.25
CA ASN A 51 17.12 -6.24 -3.14
C ASN A 51 15.94 -5.41 -2.63
N ARG A 52 16.19 -4.24 -2.02
CA ARG A 52 15.15 -3.38 -1.44
C ARG A 52 15.29 -1.94 -1.88
N PHE A 53 14.16 -1.25 -1.97
CA PHE A 53 14.10 0.21 -2.14
C PHE A 53 12.87 0.77 -1.45
N GLY A 54 12.86 2.07 -1.20
CA GLY A 54 11.74 2.76 -0.59
C GLY A 54 10.86 3.43 -1.63
N ILE A 55 9.56 3.39 -1.40
CA ILE A 55 8.56 4.16 -2.14
C ILE A 55 7.99 5.21 -1.17
N PRO A 56 8.57 6.43 -1.06
CA PRO A 56 7.91 7.54 -0.39
C PRO A 56 6.57 7.80 -1.06
N PHE A 57 5.50 7.91 -0.27
CA PHE A 57 4.17 8.13 -0.83
C PHE A 57 4.07 9.53 -1.43
N HIS A 58 3.80 9.60 -2.73
CA HIS A 58 3.65 10.84 -3.48
C HIS A 58 2.21 11.00 -3.94
N HIS A 59 1.56 12.09 -3.54
CA HIS A 59 0.16 12.38 -3.88
C HIS A 59 -0.07 13.88 -3.90
N ASP A 60 -0.79 14.39 -4.90
CA ASP A 60 -1.09 15.81 -5.08
C ASP A 60 0.15 16.71 -4.98
N ASP A 61 1.23 16.35 -5.71
CA ASP A 61 2.52 17.06 -5.75
C ASP A 61 3.26 17.13 -4.39
N VAL A 62 2.80 16.38 -3.39
CA VAL A 62 3.42 16.28 -2.08
C VAL A 62 4.02 14.89 -1.88
N THR A 63 5.29 14.85 -1.49
CA THR A 63 5.94 13.60 -1.06
C THR A 63 5.91 13.54 0.46
N ALA A 64 5.21 12.53 0.99
CA ALA A 64 5.17 12.28 2.43
C ALA A 64 6.52 11.76 2.94
N SER A 65 6.82 12.02 4.21
CA SER A 65 7.98 11.39 4.88
C SER A 65 7.79 9.88 5.04
N THR A 66 6.55 9.41 5.14
CA THR A 66 6.22 7.99 5.28
C THR A 66 6.14 7.31 3.92
N GLY A 67 6.71 6.11 3.82
CA GLY A 67 6.69 5.32 2.60
C GLY A 67 6.64 3.82 2.84
N THR A 68 6.54 3.08 1.75
CA THR A 68 6.53 1.62 1.72
C THR A 68 7.93 1.10 1.40
N LEU A 69 8.47 0.24 2.25
CA LEU A 69 9.69 -0.52 1.95
C LEU A 69 9.31 -1.74 1.11
N VAL A 70 9.89 -1.87 -0.07
CA VAL A 70 9.58 -2.97 -0.98
C VAL A 70 10.83 -3.74 -1.37
N ARG A 71 10.62 -5.01 -1.78
CA ARG A 71 11.64 -5.83 -2.46
C ARG A 71 11.19 -6.14 -3.88
N LEU A 72 12.14 -6.27 -4.80
CA LEU A 72 11.87 -6.79 -6.14
C LEU A 72 11.56 -8.29 -6.04
N VAL A 73 10.43 -8.71 -6.59
CA VAL A 73 10.03 -10.13 -6.65
C VAL A 73 10.45 -10.74 -7.97
N GLU A 74 10.10 -10.07 -9.09
CA GLU A 74 10.40 -10.55 -10.43
C GLU A 74 10.39 -9.42 -11.46
N VAL A 75 11.05 -9.64 -12.57
CA VAL A 75 10.89 -8.85 -13.81
C VAL A 75 9.97 -9.63 -14.74
N LYS A 76 8.73 -9.17 -14.87
CA LYS A 76 7.72 -9.83 -15.72
C LYS A 76 8.02 -9.70 -17.21
N LYS A 77 8.52 -8.53 -17.62
CA LYS A 77 8.76 -8.23 -19.03
C LYS A 77 9.84 -7.18 -19.22
N VAL A 78 10.69 -7.42 -20.19
CA VAL A 78 11.64 -6.43 -20.71
C VAL A 78 11.14 -5.96 -22.08
N HIS A 79 10.95 -4.67 -22.23
CA HIS A 79 10.49 -4.04 -23.47
C HIS A 79 11.66 -3.48 -24.29
N PRO A 80 11.45 -3.20 -25.59
CA PRO A 80 12.43 -2.49 -26.40
C PRO A 80 12.85 -1.17 -25.76
N GLY A 81 14.14 -0.85 -25.81
CA GLY A 81 14.72 0.33 -25.16
C GLY A 81 14.96 0.17 -23.67
N GLY A 82 14.89 -1.05 -23.12
CA GLY A 82 15.26 -1.38 -21.74
C GLY A 82 14.23 -0.98 -20.68
N ARG A 83 13.00 -0.62 -21.07
CA ARG A 83 11.88 -0.47 -20.13
C ARG A 83 11.51 -1.83 -19.56
N LYS A 84 11.05 -1.87 -18.30
CA LYS A 84 10.74 -3.12 -17.59
C LYS A 84 9.41 -3.05 -16.87
N ASP A 85 8.65 -4.13 -16.91
CA ASP A 85 7.53 -4.36 -16.01
C ASP A 85 8.02 -5.27 -14.90
N ILE A 86 7.93 -4.80 -13.67
CA ILE A 86 8.42 -5.50 -12.48
C ILE A 86 7.28 -5.75 -11.50
N VAL A 87 7.45 -6.73 -10.63
CA VAL A 87 6.60 -6.94 -9.46
C VAL A 87 7.43 -6.67 -8.21
N VAL A 88 6.87 -5.87 -7.32
CA VAL A 88 7.43 -5.59 -6.00
C VAL A 88 6.48 -6.05 -4.92
N GLU A 89 7.03 -6.38 -3.75
CA GLU A 89 6.28 -6.79 -2.56
C GLU A 89 6.64 -5.88 -1.39
N CYS A 90 5.64 -5.45 -0.63
CA CYS A 90 5.84 -4.69 0.59
C CYS A 90 6.43 -5.58 1.68
N VAL A 91 7.57 -5.18 2.22
CA VAL A 91 8.25 -5.86 3.34
C VAL A 91 8.24 -5.03 4.62
N GLY A 92 7.68 -3.82 4.59
CA GLY A 92 7.56 -2.94 5.74
C GLY A 92 7.27 -1.48 5.36
N HIS A 93 7.39 -0.61 6.33
CA HIS A 93 7.21 0.83 6.15
C HIS A 93 8.38 1.59 6.78
N PHE A 94 8.58 2.81 6.33
CA PHE A 94 9.64 3.68 6.85
C PHE A 94 9.18 5.13 6.96
N GLU A 95 9.94 5.91 7.70
CA GLU A 95 9.90 7.35 7.71
C GLU A 95 11.23 7.91 7.19
N THR A 96 11.17 8.76 6.18
CA THR A 96 12.34 9.44 5.61
C THR A 96 12.78 10.55 6.57
N THR A 97 14.01 10.49 7.04
CA THR A 97 14.63 11.52 7.88
C THR A 97 15.47 12.50 7.05
N ARG A 98 16.02 12.01 5.93
CA ARG A 98 16.78 12.82 4.99
C ARG A 98 16.58 12.32 3.56
N PHE A 99 16.08 13.18 2.68
CA PHE A 99 15.92 12.90 1.25
C PHE A 99 17.08 13.50 0.47
N GLN A 100 17.59 12.78 -0.52
CA GLN A 100 18.64 13.20 -1.43
C GLN A 100 18.21 12.94 -2.88
N SER A 101 18.45 13.90 -3.78
CA SER A 101 18.12 13.77 -5.20
C SER A 101 18.95 12.71 -5.93
N THR A 102 20.09 12.34 -5.35
CA THR A 102 20.98 11.28 -5.83
C THR A 102 21.34 10.37 -4.66
N PHE A 103 21.44 9.07 -4.91
CA PHE A 103 21.85 8.08 -3.91
C PHE A 103 23.33 7.73 -4.13
N GLU A 104 24.20 8.15 -3.20
CA GLU A 104 25.66 8.06 -3.40
C GLU A 104 26.09 8.75 -4.71
N THR A 105 26.63 7.99 -5.66
CA THR A 105 27.03 8.46 -7.01
C THR A 105 26.00 8.08 -8.08
N LYS A 106 24.83 7.56 -7.69
CA LYS A 106 23.80 7.07 -8.59
C LYS A 106 22.83 8.17 -9.02
N PRO A 107 22.25 8.09 -10.25
CA PRO A 107 21.37 9.13 -10.78
C PRO A 107 19.93 9.08 -10.23
N TYR A 108 19.59 8.12 -9.40
CA TYR A 108 18.29 8.01 -8.74
C TYR A 108 18.33 8.54 -7.31
N PRO A 109 17.18 8.97 -6.77
CA PRO A 109 17.09 9.47 -5.40
C PRO A 109 17.40 8.40 -4.36
N GLY A 110 17.76 8.84 -3.18
CA GLY A 110 17.91 8.02 -2.00
C GLY A 110 17.76 8.83 -0.73
N GLY A 111 17.99 8.19 0.40
CA GLY A 111 17.90 8.90 1.68
C GLY A 111 18.10 8.02 2.89
N ASP A 112 18.19 8.70 4.03
CA ASP A 112 18.21 8.06 5.32
C ASP A 112 16.78 7.88 5.81
N VAL A 113 16.48 6.68 6.29
CA VAL A 113 15.14 6.31 6.73
C VAL A 113 15.21 5.60 8.09
N VAL A 114 14.10 5.65 8.79
CA VAL A 114 13.88 4.90 10.03
C VAL A 114 12.72 3.94 9.78
N GLU A 115 12.92 2.67 10.07
CA GLU A 115 11.86 1.67 9.96
C GLU A 115 10.70 2.03 10.90
N ARG A 116 9.48 1.92 10.37
CA ARG A 116 8.24 2.18 11.09
C ARG A 116 7.46 0.90 11.23
N HIS A 117 7.28 0.48 12.47
CA HIS A 117 6.27 -0.54 12.75
C HIS A 117 4.90 0.11 12.73
N ILE A 118 4.01 -0.37 11.87
CA ILE A 118 2.61 0.04 11.82
C ILE A 118 1.80 -1.09 12.45
N ASP A 119 1.19 -0.76 13.58
CA ASP A 119 0.35 -1.71 14.29
C ASP A 119 -1.01 -1.81 13.57
N LEU A 120 -1.27 -2.95 12.97
CA LEU A 120 -2.51 -3.31 12.30
C LEU A 120 -3.39 -4.23 13.15
N ASP A 121 -2.83 -4.83 14.22
CA ASP A 121 -3.57 -5.66 15.18
C ASP A 121 -4.35 -4.79 16.19
N VAL A 122 -5.04 -3.79 15.67
CA VAL A 122 -5.90 -2.90 16.46
C VAL A 122 -7.33 -3.36 16.35
N GLY A 123 -7.92 -3.76 17.48
CA GLY A 123 -9.31 -4.17 17.56
C GLY A 123 -10.29 -3.07 17.16
N LEU A 124 -11.37 -3.48 16.50
CA LEU A 124 -12.43 -2.57 16.09
C LEU A 124 -13.35 -2.22 17.26
N THR A 125 -13.83 -0.98 17.28
CA THR A 125 -14.89 -0.57 18.21
C THR A 125 -16.20 -1.30 17.91
N LEU A 126 -17.06 -1.47 18.90
CA LEU A 126 -18.40 -2.08 18.72
C LEU A 126 -19.20 -1.44 17.58
N ARG A 127 -19.07 -0.10 17.43
CA ARG A 127 -19.72 0.64 16.35
C ARG A 127 -19.16 0.28 14.96
N GLN A 128 -17.87 0.03 14.86
CA GLN A 128 -17.21 -0.42 13.61
C GLN A 128 -17.59 -1.86 13.31
N GLN A 129 -17.61 -2.73 14.29
CA GLN A 129 -18.05 -4.13 14.15
C GLN A 129 -19.50 -4.22 13.63
N ALA A 130 -20.42 -3.38 14.15
CA ALA A 130 -21.80 -3.31 13.65
C ALA A 130 -21.85 -2.91 12.15
N LYS A 131 -20.98 -1.97 11.72
CA LYS A 131 -20.89 -1.58 10.30
C LYS A 131 -20.32 -2.71 9.44
N VAL A 132 -19.30 -3.42 9.93
CA VAL A 132 -18.75 -4.61 9.25
C VAL A 132 -19.83 -5.67 9.06
N SER A 133 -20.60 -5.97 10.11
CA SER A 133 -21.75 -6.90 10.01
C SER A 133 -22.74 -6.44 8.95
N ARG A 134 -23.05 -5.15 8.89
CA ARG A 134 -23.94 -4.59 7.85
C ARG A 134 -23.37 -4.72 6.45
N ILE A 135 -22.06 -4.53 6.27
CA ILE A 135 -21.39 -4.75 4.98
C ILE A 135 -21.51 -6.22 4.57
N LYS A 136 -21.25 -7.15 5.48
CA LYS A 136 -21.40 -8.59 5.23
C LYS A 136 -22.80 -8.96 4.80
N GLU A 137 -23.85 -8.44 5.45
CA GLU A 137 -25.22 -8.61 5.03
C GLU A 137 -25.48 -8.13 3.60
N LEU A 138 -24.95 -6.95 3.23
CA LEU A 138 -25.10 -6.39 1.88
C LEU A 138 -24.34 -7.16 0.81
N LEU A 139 -23.27 -7.87 1.19
CA LEU A 139 -22.49 -8.75 0.33
C LEU A 139 -23.07 -10.15 0.25
N SER A 140 -23.91 -10.55 1.21
CA SER A 140 -24.60 -11.84 1.21
C SER A 140 -25.47 -11.97 -0.03
N GLY A 141 -25.29 -13.06 -0.78
CA GLY A 141 -25.96 -13.27 -2.06
C GLY A 141 -25.19 -12.77 -3.30
N LYS A 142 -24.01 -12.14 -3.10
CA LYS A 142 -23.02 -11.95 -4.17
C LYS A 142 -22.08 -13.17 -4.21
N ASP A 143 -21.37 -13.34 -5.31
CA ASP A 143 -20.35 -14.42 -5.46
C ASP A 143 -19.07 -14.06 -4.67
N ILE A 144 -19.23 -13.91 -3.35
CA ILE A 144 -18.19 -13.55 -2.39
C ILE A 144 -18.37 -14.44 -1.16
N ASP A 145 -17.31 -15.11 -0.74
CA ASP A 145 -17.27 -15.82 0.54
C ASP A 145 -17.25 -14.82 1.70
N VAL A 146 -18.44 -14.49 2.19
CA VAL A 146 -18.62 -13.51 3.28
C VAL A 146 -18.06 -14.02 4.60
N ASP A 147 -17.99 -15.33 4.80
CA ASP A 147 -17.49 -15.94 6.04
C ASP A 147 -15.95 -15.86 6.11
N ALA A 148 -15.29 -15.81 4.96
CA ALA A 148 -13.86 -15.55 4.87
C ALA A 148 -13.46 -14.10 5.22
N LEU A 149 -14.41 -13.16 5.20
CA LEU A 149 -14.17 -11.75 5.54
C LEU A 149 -14.09 -11.60 7.06
N ARG A 150 -12.89 -11.64 7.61
CA ARG A 150 -12.68 -11.31 9.02
C ARG A 150 -12.93 -9.82 9.26
N GLY A 151 -13.23 -9.42 10.47
CA GLY A 151 -13.57 -8.03 10.79
C GLY A 151 -13.39 -7.73 12.28
N GLU A 152 -12.35 -8.29 12.89
CA GLU A 152 -12.04 -8.09 14.30
C GLU A 152 -10.96 -7.02 14.50
N THR A 153 -10.04 -6.93 13.54
CA THR A 153 -8.91 -6.01 13.57
C THR A 153 -8.86 -5.09 12.35
N LEU A 154 -8.00 -4.10 12.42
CA LEU A 154 -7.70 -3.22 11.29
C LEU A 154 -7.04 -3.99 10.14
N GLU A 155 -6.19 -4.97 10.46
CA GLU A 155 -5.54 -5.84 9.48
C GLU A 155 -6.58 -6.62 8.67
N ASP A 156 -7.54 -7.22 9.34
CA ASP A 156 -8.64 -7.92 8.68
C ASP A 156 -9.36 -7.03 7.66
N LEU A 157 -9.74 -5.80 8.08
CA LEU A 157 -10.48 -4.88 7.21
C LEU A 157 -9.67 -4.43 6.01
N THR A 158 -8.40 -4.10 6.20
CA THR A 158 -7.53 -3.63 5.12
C THR A 158 -7.27 -4.72 4.09
N GLY A 159 -7.30 -5.99 4.50
CA GLY A 159 -7.12 -7.14 3.62
C GLY A 159 -8.19 -7.29 2.54
N TRP A 160 -9.44 -6.88 2.82
CA TRP A 160 -10.56 -7.08 1.87
C TRP A 160 -11.29 -5.81 1.42
N LEU A 161 -11.09 -4.66 2.09
CA LEU A 161 -11.75 -3.41 1.69
C LEU A 161 -11.23 -2.79 0.38
N GLY A 162 -10.12 -3.27 -0.17
CA GLY A 162 -9.56 -2.76 -1.42
C GLY A 162 -9.26 -1.25 -1.39
N LEU A 163 -8.70 -0.76 -0.29
CA LEU A 163 -8.49 0.67 -0.07
C LEU A 163 -7.55 1.30 -1.11
N PRO A 164 -7.87 2.49 -1.64
CA PRO A 164 -6.94 3.27 -2.46
C PRO A 164 -5.65 3.61 -1.68
N PRO A 165 -4.50 3.83 -2.36
CA PRO A 165 -3.23 4.12 -1.70
C PRO A 165 -3.28 5.28 -0.71
N ALA A 166 -3.96 6.39 -1.04
CA ALA A 166 -4.13 7.53 -0.14
C ALA A 166 -4.91 7.18 1.14
N HIS A 167 -5.93 6.33 1.03
CA HIS A 167 -6.68 5.85 2.20
C HIS A 167 -5.85 4.91 3.07
N LYS A 168 -5.09 3.97 2.45
CA LYS A 168 -4.13 3.13 3.17
C LYS A 168 -3.11 4.00 3.92
N HIS A 169 -2.48 4.94 3.24
CA HIS A 169 -1.52 5.84 3.85
C HIS A 169 -2.12 6.59 5.05
N ARG A 170 -3.29 7.22 4.88
CA ARG A 170 -3.96 7.95 5.97
C ARG A 170 -4.32 7.03 7.13
N LEU A 171 -4.86 5.85 6.85
CA LEU A 171 -5.26 4.90 7.87
C LEU A 171 -4.08 4.45 8.73
N LEU A 172 -2.93 4.19 8.10
CA LEU A 172 -1.74 3.67 8.77
C LEU A 172 -0.93 4.77 9.48
N THR A 173 -1.01 6.01 9.03
CA THR A 173 -0.29 7.14 9.64
C THR A 173 -1.10 7.84 10.73
N ALA A 174 -2.43 7.88 10.63
CA ALA A 174 -3.32 8.43 11.65
C ALA A 174 -3.27 7.61 12.95
N ARG A 175 -3.53 8.24 14.09
CA ARG A 175 -3.48 7.60 15.41
C ARG A 175 -4.71 7.96 16.26
N GLY A 176 -5.00 7.10 17.22
CA GLY A 176 -6.06 7.33 18.21
C GLY A 176 -7.41 7.68 17.56
N ALA A 177 -8.02 8.76 18.04
CA ALA A 177 -9.34 9.20 17.59
C ALA A 177 -9.43 9.53 16.10
N GLU A 178 -8.35 10.04 15.50
CA GLU A 178 -8.30 10.34 14.08
C GLU A 178 -8.42 9.07 13.24
N ARG A 179 -7.64 8.03 13.56
CA ARG A 179 -7.72 6.72 12.90
C ARG A 179 -9.11 6.11 13.01
N THR A 180 -9.68 6.13 14.23
CA THR A 180 -11.03 5.62 14.50
C THR A 180 -12.08 6.35 13.67
N SER A 181 -12.04 7.68 13.62
CA SER A 181 -12.98 8.51 12.86
C SER A 181 -12.83 8.28 11.34
N PHE A 182 -11.60 8.15 10.87
CA PHE A 182 -11.34 7.88 9.46
C PHE A 182 -11.89 6.50 9.05
N MET A 183 -11.61 5.45 9.82
CA MET A 183 -12.16 4.12 9.57
C MET A 183 -13.69 4.11 9.60
N ASP A 184 -14.29 4.82 10.55
CA ASP A 184 -15.75 4.99 10.64
C ASP A 184 -16.33 5.59 9.36
N SER A 185 -15.62 6.54 8.75
CA SER A 185 -16.02 7.18 7.49
C SER A 185 -15.88 6.21 6.32
N VAL A 186 -14.78 5.46 6.23
CA VAL A 186 -14.55 4.43 5.21
C VAL A 186 -15.67 3.39 5.24
N LEU A 187 -15.96 2.82 6.40
CA LEU A 187 -17.02 1.80 6.55
C LEU A 187 -18.40 2.36 6.17
N ARG A 188 -18.69 3.60 6.53
CA ARG A 188 -19.96 4.27 6.14
C ARG A 188 -20.06 4.41 4.62
N TRP A 189 -19.02 4.87 3.96
CA TRP A 189 -18.99 5.01 2.51
C TRP A 189 -19.14 3.68 1.81
N THR A 190 -18.49 2.62 2.29
CA THR A 190 -18.64 1.26 1.76
C THR A 190 -20.10 0.80 1.84
N ILE A 191 -20.78 1.05 2.94
CA ILE A 191 -22.21 0.72 3.08
C ILE A 191 -23.05 1.47 2.05
N ILE A 192 -22.84 2.79 1.89
CA ILE A 192 -23.58 3.62 0.94
C ILE A 192 -23.40 3.10 -0.49
N VAL A 193 -22.16 2.82 -0.90
CA VAL A 193 -21.85 2.31 -2.24
C VAL A 193 -22.55 0.97 -2.49
N LEU A 194 -22.47 0.02 -1.54
CA LEU A 194 -23.11 -1.28 -1.66
C LEU A 194 -24.64 -1.19 -1.74
N GLN A 195 -25.25 -0.27 -0.99
CA GLN A 195 -26.69 -0.02 -1.06
C GLN A 195 -27.10 0.57 -2.43
N GLN A 196 -26.33 1.50 -2.96
CA GLN A 196 -26.59 2.06 -4.28
C GLN A 196 -26.47 1.01 -5.39
N GLU A 197 -25.45 0.16 -5.35
CA GLU A 197 -25.31 -0.95 -6.29
C GLU A 197 -26.50 -1.93 -6.23
N ALA A 198 -27.01 -2.23 -5.04
CA ALA A 198 -28.16 -3.08 -4.85
C ALA A 198 -29.43 -2.45 -5.49
N HIS A 199 -29.63 -1.14 -5.35
CA HIS A 199 -30.72 -0.43 -5.99
C HIS A 199 -30.62 -0.42 -7.51
N ILE A 200 -29.45 -0.21 -8.08
CA ILE A 200 -29.24 -0.19 -9.54
C ILE A 200 -29.50 -1.60 -10.13
N LYS A 201 -29.02 -2.67 -9.48
CA LYS A 201 -29.26 -4.05 -9.93
C LYS A 201 -30.70 -4.52 -9.70
N GLY A 202 -31.40 -3.95 -8.73
CA GLY A 202 -32.82 -4.26 -8.45
C GLY A 202 -33.80 -3.66 -9.45
N GLY A 203 -33.35 -2.94 -10.48
CA GLY A 203 -34.16 -2.42 -11.57
C GLY A 203 -35.06 -1.25 -11.12
N PHE A 204 -34.52 -0.06 -11.05
CA PHE A 204 -35.35 1.15 -11.08
C PHE A 204 -35.73 1.44 -12.53
N PHE A 205 -36.84 0.86 -13.01
CA PHE A 205 -37.57 1.38 -14.17
C PHE A 205 -38.69 2.27 -13.63
N PRO A 206 -38.57 3.63 -13.73
CA PRO A 206 -39.73 4.48 -13.50
C PRO A 206 -40.73 4.21 -14.62
N ASN A 207 -41.97 3.85 -14.25
CA ASN A 207 -43.12 3.87 -15.16
C ASN A 207 -43.34 5.27 -15.66
#